data_53d7e2e81efc0d1ae02cf3820965fe92
#
_entry.id   53d7e2e81efc0d1ae02cf3820965fe92
#
_cell.length_a   1.000
_cell.length_b   1.000
_cell.length_c   1.000
_cell.angle_alpha   90.00
_cell.angle_beta   90.00
_cell.angle_gamma   90.00
#
_symmetry.space_group_name_H-M   'P 1'
#
loop_
_entity.id
_entity.type
_entity.pdbx_description
1 polymer ?
#
loop_
_entity_poly.entity_id
_entity_poly.type
_entity_poly.pdbx_seq_one_letter_code
_entity_poly.pdbx_strand_id
1 'polypeptide(L)'
;MNHRFLLFFITFIISSLSVQKINAQEKKKLMNRGILTEVKRIQKCFSDSIYQYDYKKDSALYRQKYKAFYGEKIKNLKNLYQSIYDKEAMIGKVDPNISFKTTSGIQIENNVPQTGITPPVEVKNKSIDLAEVENYQQLEELKKQLTLDFPVYLVEDLDGGTYRCNLYFMIDVDGKFKNIKYKGASDTEFGIISALFLYAVGGLEKPLIYNKKPIVQNFAQPIVLRFE
;
A
#
# COMPACT_ATOMS: atom_id res chain seq x y z
N MET A 1 23.76 -45.09 -20.22
CA MET A 1 23.45 -43.71 -19.81
C MET A 1 24.21 -43.44 -18.52
N ASN A 2 25.21 -42.54 -18.54
CA ASN A 2 26.20 -42.42 -17.47
C ASN A 2 25.61 -41.81 -16.19
N HIS A 3 25.63 -42.54 -15.08
CA HIS A 3 25.21 -42.11 -13.75
C HIS A 3 25.81 -40.74 -13.30
N ARG A 4 26.96 -40.35 -13.82
CA ARG A 4 27.60 -39.07 -13.56
C ARG A 4 26.82 -37.89 -14.16
N PHE A 5 26.12 -38.08 -15.28
CA PHE A 5 25.30 -37.02 -15.90
C PHE A 5 23.99 -36.79 -15.13
N LEU A 6 23.43 -37.82 -14.54
CA LEU A 6 22.21 -37.74 -13.72
C LEU A 6 22.47 -36.98 -12.41
N LEU A 7 23.63 -37.24 -11.77
CA LEU A 7 24.02 -36.52 -10.54
C LEU A 7 24.25 -35.00 -10.78
N PHE A 8 24.82 -34.62 -11.92
CA PHE A 8 25.02 -33.23 -12.27
C PHE A 8 23.70 -32.49 -12.53
N PHE A 9 22.71 -33.19 -13.11
CA PHE A 9 21.39 -32.61 -13.36
C PHE A 9 20.59 -32.41 -12.07
N ILE A 10 20.69 -33.34 -11.13
CA ILE A 10 20.00 -33.25 -9.84
C ILE A 10 20.59 -32.12 -8.98
N THR A 11 21.92 -31.95 -8.96
CA THR A 11 22.55 -30.82 -8.23
C THR A 11 22.22 -29.47 -8.84
N PHE A 12 22.07 -29.38 -10.16
CA PHE A 12 21.67 -28.14 -10.83
C PHE A 12 20.21 -27.75 -10.54
N ILE A 13 19.29 -28.72 -10.49
CA ILE A 13 17.88 -28.50 -10.15
C ILE A 13 17.73 -28.08 -8.67
N ILE A 14 18.50 -28.69 -7.76
CA ILE A 14 18.47 -28.35 -6.32
C ILE A 14 19.02 -26.93 -6.10
N SER A 15 20.06 -26.52 -6.82
CA SER A 15 20.61 -25.16 -6.71
C SER A 15 19.65 -24.09 -7.28
N SER A 16 18.93 -24.38 -8.37
CA SER A 16 17.94 -23.44 -8.93
C SER A 16 16.69 -23.28 -8.02
N LEU A 17 16.27 -24.35 -7.35
CA LEU A 17 15.16 -24.31 -6.39
C LEU A 17 15.54 -23.57 -5.09
N SER A 18 16.80 -23.64 -4.65
CA SER A 18 17.27 -22.90 -3.47
C SER A 18 17.40 -21.41 -3.74
N VAL A 19 17.84 -21.00 -4.94
CA VAL A 19 17.90 -19.57 -5.34
C VAL A 19 16.51 -18.97 -5.44
N GLN A 20 15.51 -19.69 -5.96
CA GLN A 20 14.12 -19.19 -5.99
C GLN A 20 13.52 -19.06 -4.58
N LYS A 21 13.83 -19.98 -3.66
CA LYS A 21 13.38 -19.89 -2.25
C LYS A 21 14.04 -18.71 -1.51
N ILE A 22 15.30 -18.43 -1.75
CA ILE A 22 16.02 -17.32 -1.14
C ILE A 22 15.43 -15.98 -1.63
N ASN A 23 15.19 -15.82 -2.92
CA ASN A 23 14.55 -14.61 -3.46
C ASN A 23 13.09 -14.42 -2.98
N ALA A 24 12.34 -15.51 -2.80
CA ALA A 24 10.98 -15.43 -2.26
C ALA A 24 10.96 -15.14 -0.75
N GLN A 25 12.00 -15.54 0.00
CA GLN A 25 12.12 -15.23 1.43
C GLN A 25 12.60 -13.81 1.67
N GLU A 26 13.50 -13.26 0.85
CA GLU A 26 13.92 -11.85 0.96
C GLU A 26 12.81 -10.88 0.58
N LYS A 27 12.05 -11.12 -0.50
CA LYS A 27 10.87 -10.32 -0.84
C LYS A 27 9.79 -10.33 0.27
N LYS A 28 9.68 -11.42 1.03
CA LYS A 28 8.74 -11.52 2.17
C LYS A 28 9.15 -10.71 3.41
N LYS A 29 10.38 -10.24 3.49
CA LYS A 29 10.94 -9.59 4.69
C LYS A 29 10.55 -8.12 4.82
N LEU A 30 10.16 -7.45 3.74
CA LEU A 30 9.78 -6.03 3.74
C LEU A 30 8.35 -5.77 4.25
N MET A 31 7.44 -6.74 4.14
CA MET A 31 6.05 -6.55 4.54
C MET A 31 5.85 -6.73 6.05
N ASN A 32 5.35 -5.69 6.71
CA ASN A 32 4.93 -5.77 8.12
C ASN A 32 3.62 -6.53 8.25
N ARG A 33 3.71 -7.86 8.35
CA ARG A 33 2.56 -8.76 8.46
C ARG A 33 1.72 -8.51 9.72
N GLY A 34 2.28 -7.90 10.77
CA GLY A 34 1.55 -7.59 11.99
C GLY A 34 0.36 -6.69 11.73
N ILE A 35 0.48 -5.71 10.82
CA ILE A 35 -0.62 -4.81 10.43
C ILE A 35 -1.77 -5.61 9.81
N LEU A 36 -1.47 -6.45 8.81
CA LEU A 36 -2.50 -7.25 8.13
C LEU A 36 -3.11 -8.33 9.03
N THR A 37 -2.33 -8.87 9.97
CA THR A 37 -2.82 -9.79 11.01
C THR A 37 -3.84 -9.10 11.90
N GLU A 38 -3.59 -7.85 12.29
CA GLU A 38 -4.52 -7.09 13.11
C GLU A 38 -5.80 -6.72 12.35
N VAL A 39 -5.70 -6.34 11.06
CA VAL A 39 -6.87 -6.16 10.19
C VAL A 39 -7.71 -7.44 10.16
N LYS A 40 -7.08 -8.60 9.92
CA LYS A 40 -7.77 -9.90 9.90
C LYS A 40 -8.43 -10.20 11.24
N ARG A 41 -7.80 -9.86 12.36
CA ARG A 41 -8.36 -10.04 13.71
C ARG A 41 -9.64 -9.21 13.89
N ILE A 42 -9.61 -7.94 13.47
CA ILE A 42 -10.78 -7.04 13.54
C ILE A 42 -11.93 -7.59 12.70
N GLN A 43 -11.67 -8.06 11.48
CA GLN A 43 -12.69 -8.66 10.63
C GLN A 43 -13.26 -9.95 11.22
N LYS A 44 -12.39 -10.81 11.75
CA LYS A 44 -12.84 -12.04 12.42
C LYS A 44 -13.75 -11.73 13.62
N CYS A 45 -13.44 -10.75 14.43
CA CYS A 45 -14.32 -10.34 15.53
C CYS A 45 -15.70 -9.89 15.04
N PHE A 46 -15.78 -9.17 13.90
CA PHE A 46 -17.04 -8.82 13.28
C PHE A 46 -17.80 -10.05 12.81
N SER A 47 -17.15 -10.93 12.03
CA SER A 47 -17.79 -12.15 11.49
C SER A 47 -18.28 -13.06 12.61
N ASP A 48 -17.48 -13.29 13.66
CA ASP A 48 -17.87 -14.10 14.82
C ASP A 48 -19.09 -13.50 15.57
N SER A 49 -19.17 -12.16 15.63
CA SER A 49 -20.29 -11.47 16.27
C SER A 49 -21.58 -11.57 15.47
N ILE A 50 -21.53 -11.41 14.15
CA ILE A 50 -22.72 -11.45 13.30
C ILE A 50 -23.21 -12.87 13.05
N TYR A 51 -22.32 -13.87 13.06
CA TYR A 51 -22.65 -15.27 12.86
C TYR A 51 -23.67 -15.81 13.88
N GLN A 52 -23.80 -15.18 15.06
CA GLN A 52 -24.77 -15.55 16.09
C GLN A 52 -26.21 -15.20 15.71
N TYR A 53 -26.42 -14.41 14.67
CA TYR A 53 -27.74 -13.94 14.23
C TYR A 53 -28.11 -14.53 12.87
N ASP A 54 -29.35 -15.02 12.76
CA ASP A 54 -29.87 -15.63 11.53
C ASP A 54 -30.82 -14.65 10.84
N TYR A 55 -30.43 -14.16 9.67
CA TYR A 55 -31.25 -13.26 8.85
C TYR A 55 -32.62 -13.83 8.52
N LYS A 56 -32.72 -15.16 8.31
CA LYS A 56 -33.99 -15.83 7.94
C LYS A 56 -34.94 -15.92 9.12
N LYS A 57 -34.41 -15.97 10.36
CA LYS A 57 -35.25 -16.04 11.58
C LYS A 57 -35.74 -14.67 12.00
N ASP A 58 -34.91 -13.66 12.00
CA ASP A 58 -35.24 -12.27 12.37
C ASP A 58 -34.39 -11.28 11.59
N SER A 59 -34.90 -10.86 10.43
CA SER A 59 -34.18 -9.92 9.56
C SER A 59 -34.03 -8.52 10.17
N ALA A 60 -34.96 -8.08 11.03
CA ALA A 60 -34.91 -6.77 11.66
C ALA A 60 -33.79 -6.72 12.72
N LEU A 61 -33.73 -7.72 13.59
CA LEU A 61 -32.69 -7.87 14.59
C LEU A 61 -31.32 -8.05 13.92
N TYR A 62 -31.24 -8.91 12.88
CA TYR A 62 -30.01 -9.11 12.13
C TYR A 62 -29.46 -7.80 11.59
N ARG A 63 -30.28 -7.00 10.90
CA ARG A 63 -29.88 -5.70 10.34
C ARG A 63 -29.40 -4.72 11.42
N GLN A 64 -30.12 -4.68 12.56
CA GLN A 64 -29.73 -3.83 13.69
C GLN A 64 -28.35 -4.24 14.20
N LYS A 65 -28.13 -5.54 14.43
CA LYS A 65 -26.84 -6.06 14.94
C LYS A 65 -25.72 -5.90 13.92
N TYR A 66 -25.99 -6.20 12.66
CA TYR A 66 -25.04 -5.97 11.57
C TYR A 66 -24.54 -4.52 11.55
N LYS A 67 -25.46 -3.55 11.57
CA LYS A 67 -25.12 -2.12 11.57
C LYS A 67 -24.24 -1.74 12.78
N ALA A 68 -24.58 -2.26 13.95
CA ALA A 68 -23.82 -1.98 15.17
C ALA A 68 -22.39 -2.56 15.09
N PHE A 69 -22.26 -3.85 14.77
CA PHE A 69 -20.97 -4.53 14.68
C PHE A 69 -20.10 -4.02 13.52
N TYR A 70 -20.72 -3.71 12.38
CA TYR A 70 -20.01 -3.09 11.27
C TYR A 70 -19.48 -1.70 11.64
N GLY A 71 -20.26 -0.90 12.34
CA GLY A 71 -19.81 0.40 12.86
C GLY A 71 -18.61 0.26 13.81
N GLU A 72 -18.61 -0.76 14.66
CA GLU A 72 -17.48 -1.06 15.54
C GLU A 72 -16.25 -1.55 14.76
N LYS A 73 -16.44 -2.43 13.77
CA LYS A 73 -15.38 -2.85 12.83
C LYS A 73 -14.69 -1.65 12.20
N ILE A 74 -15.46 -0.75 11.59
CA ILE A 74 -14.92 0.46 10.94
C ILE A 74 -14.21 1.36 11.94
N LYS A 75 -14.74 1.52 13.15
CA LYS A 75 -14.08 2.29 14.22
C LYS A 75 -12.72 1.69 14.58
N ASN A 76 -12.65 0.37 14.75
CA ASN A 76 -11.41 -0.33 15.11
C ASN A 76 -10.37 -0.24 13.98
N LEU A 77 -10.78 -0.38 12.71
CA LEU A 77 -9.91 -0.19 11.56
C LEU A 77 -9.37 1.26 11.48
N LYS A 78 -10.22 2.27 11.72
CA LYS A 78 -9.81 3.68 11.79
C LYS A 78 -8.81 3.93 12.93
N ASN A 79 -9.04 3.35 14.10
CA ASN A 79 -8.14 3.48 15.25
C ASN A 79 -6.76 2.86 14.94
N LEU A 80 -6.73 1.68 14.30
CA LEU A 80 -5.49 1.03 13.86
C LEU A 80 -4.74 1.94 12.88
N TYR A 81 -5.43 2.41 11.85
CA TYR A 81 -4.84 3.32 10.86
C TYR A 81 -4.29 4.60 11.53
N GLN A 82 -5.08 5.26 12.37
CA GLN A 82 -4.68 6.48 13.05
C GLN A 82 -3.49 6.26 13.98
N SER A 83 -3.47 5.14 14.71
CA SER A 83 -2.37 4.80 15.62
C SER A 83 -1.03 4.59 14.90
N ILE A 84 -1.07 4.17 13.62
CA ILE A 84 0.14 4.04 12.79
C ILE A 84 0.53 5.42 12.25
N TYR A 85 -0.46 6.15 11.71
CA TYR A 85 -0.26 7.49 11.15
C TYR A 85 0.36 8.46 12.17
N ASP A 86 -0.14 8.47 13.41
CA ASP A 86 0.32 9.39 14.47
C ASP A 86 1.74 9.06 14.99
N LYS A 87 2.23 7.85 14.73
CA LYS A 87 3.59 7.44 15.13
C LYS A 87 4.65 7.73 14.07
N GLU A 88 4.23 8.22 12.91
CA GLU A 88 5.16 8.53 11.84
C GLU A 88 5.99 9.77 12.17
N ALA A 89 7.29 9.67 11.95
CA ALA A 89 8.19 10.81 11.97
C ALA A 89 8.76 11.03 10.57
N MET A 90 8.56 12.23 10.01
CA MET A 90 9.24 12.65 8.79
C MET A 90 10.70 12.95 9.10
N ILE A 91 11.60 12.42 8.27
CA ILE A 91 13.05 12.63 8.38
C ILE A 91 13.48 13.74 7.41
N GLY A 92 13.02 13.64 6.17
CA GLY A 92 13.34 14.58 5.12
C GLY A 92 12.26 15.64 4.91
N LYS A 93 12.58 16.61 4.04
CA LYS A 93 11.62 17.62 3.57
C LYS A 93 11.52 17.56 2.06
N VAL A 94 10.32 17.75 1.53
CA VAL A 94 10.10 17.88 0.09
C VAL A 94 10.83 19.14 -0.38
N ASP A 95 11.65 19.01 -1.43
CA ASP A 95 12.26 20.16 -2.09
C ASP A 95 11.22 20.83 -3.00
N PRO A 96 10.78 22.07 -2.70
CA PRO A 96 9.76 22.75 -3.50
C PRO A 96 10.25 23.11 -4.91
N ASN A 97 11.58 23.09 -5.14
CA ASN A 97 12.17 23.41 -6.44
C ASN A 97 12.24 22.21 -7.38
N ILE A 98 11.93 21.02 -6.88
CA ILE A 98 11.91 19.79 -7.66
C ILE A 98 10.47 19.39 -7.93
N SER A 99 10.07 19.34 -9.20
CA SER A 99 8.82 18.73 -9.62
C SER A 99 9.08 17.62 -10.65
N PHE A 100 8.32 16.53 -10.57
CA PHE A 100 8.49 15.41 -11.49
C PHE A 100 7.43 15.41 -12.58
N LYS A 101 7.84 15.14 -13.81
CA LYS A 101 6.91 14.89 -14.92
C LYS A 101 6.27 13.51 -14.71
N THR A 102 4.95 13.46 -14.73
CA THR A 102 4.21 12.20 -14.61
C THR A 102 4.14 11.51 -15.95
N THR A 103 4.80 10.37 -16.11
CA THR A 103 4.75 9.58 -17.36
C THR A 103 4.17 8.17 -17.15
N SER A 104 4.03 7.72 -15.92
CA SER A 104 3.57 6.34 -15.63
C SER A 104 2.63 6.35 -14.42
N GLY A 105 1.52 5.69 -14.51
CA GLY A 105 0.41 5.39 -13.60
C GLY A 105 0.50 5.67 -12.09
N ILE A 106 1.64 6.08 -11.56
CA ILE A 106 1.83 6.71 -10.25
C ILE A 106 1.87 8.21 -10.51
N GLN A 107 0.82 8.93 -10.12
CA GLN A 107 0.76 10.38 -10.24
C GLN A 107 1.57 11.02 -9.10
N ILE A 108 2.29 12.10 -9.43
CA ILE A 108 3.04 12.89 -8.45
C ILE A 108 2.21 14.13 -8.15
N GLU A 109 1.75 14.29 -6.92
CA GLU A 109 0.99 15.45 -6.51
C GLU A 109 1.94 16.56 -6.02
N ASN A 110 1.99 17.68 -6.74
CA ASN A 110 2.78 18.86 -6.36
C ASN A 110 1.97 19.86 -5.51
N ASN A 111 0.84 19.45 -4.92
CA ASN A 111 0.00 20.33 -4.14
C ASN A 111 0.54 20.50 -2.71
N VAL A 112 1.45 21.45 -2.54
CA VAL A 112 1.68 22.09 -1.24
C VAL A 112 0.45 22.95 -0.95
N PRO A 113 -0.23 22.83 0.20
CA PRO A 113 -1.29 23.75 0.58
C PRO A 113 -0.70 25.16 0.66
N GLN A 114 -1.03 26.02 -0.28
CA GLN A 114 -0.70 27.45 -0.20
C GLN A 114 -1.61 28.11 0.83
N THR A 115 -1.17 28.15 2.08
CA THR A 115 -1.69 29.08 3.06
C THR A 115 -0.76 30.30 3.09
N GLY A 116 -1.17 31.39 2.44
CA GLY A 116 -0.48 32.65 2.54
C GLY A 116 -0.45 33.42 1.22
N ILE A 117 -1.11 34.57 1.20
CA ILE A 117 -1.09 35.54 0.09
C ILE A 117 0.31 36.17 0.04
N THR A 118 1.18 35.60 -0.78
CA THR A 118 2.43 36.25 -1.20
C THR A 118 2.42 36.30 -2.73
N PRO A 119 2.82 37.40 -3.38
CA PRO A 119 2.82 37.46 -4.84
C PRO A 119 3.76 36.44 -5.43
N PRO A 120 3.45 35.85 -6.61
CA PRO A 120 4.21 34.74 -7.17
C PRO A 120 5.62 35.21 -7.53
N VAL A 121 6.60 34.83 -6.72
CA VAL A 121 7.97 34.73 -7.19
C VAL A 121 7.97 33.61 -8.20
N GLU A 122 8.32 33.88 -9.46
CA GLU A 122 8.57 32.84 -10.47
C GLU A 122 9.72 31.95 -10.00
N VAL A 123 9.42 30.98 -9.17
CA VAL A 123 10.35 29.89 -8.88
C VAL A 123 10.36 29.04 -10.14
N LYS A 124 11.46 29.07 -10.89
CA LYS A 124 11.72 28.16 -12.01
C LYS A 124 11.83 26.74 -11.45
N ASN A 125 10.69 26.11 -11.23
CA ASN A 125 10.63 24.72 -10.79
C ASN A 125 11.29 23.85 -11.87
N LYS A 126 12.41 23.24 -11.54
CA LYS A 126 13.08 22.29 -12.42
C LYS A 126 12.19 21.04 -12.51
N SER A 127 11.51 20.89 -13.64
CA SER A 127 10.74 19.67 -13.91
C SER A 127 11.70 18.54 -14.28
N ILE A 128 11.73 17.48 -13.46
CA ILE A 128 12.60 16.32 -13.61
C ILE A 128 11.78 15.19 -14.20
N ASP A 129 12.35 14.44 -15.14
CA ASP A 129 11.77 13.18 -15.56
C ASP A 129 12.02 12.13 -14.47
N LEU A 130 11.02 11.30 -14.18
CA LEU A 130 11.17 10.20 -13.22
C LEU A 130 12.31 9.25 -13.62
N ALA A 131 12.58 9.12 -14.91
CA ALA A 131 13.70 8.34 -15.43
C ALA A 131 15.09 8.90 -15.04
N GLU A 132 15.18 10.19 -14.62
CA GLU A 132 16.41 10.78 -14.08
C GLU A 132 16.72 10.34 -12.64
N VAL A 133 15.75 9.71 -11.96
CA VAL A 133 15.96 9.12 -10.62
C VAL A 133 16.74 7.82 -10.78
N GLU A 134 17.91 7.72 -10.15
CA GLU A 134 18.89 6.63 -10.37
C GLU A 134 18.33 5.23 -10.13
N ASN A 135 17.32 5.09 -9.30
CA ASN A 135 16.72 3.83 -8.91
C ASN A 135 15.18 3.80 -9.08
N TYR A 136 14.66 4.51 -10.08
CA TYR A 136 13.23 4.62 -10.34
C TYR A 136 12.55 3.26 -10.61
N GLN A 137 13.30 2.26 -11.07
CA GLN A 137 12.80 0.91 -11.34
C GLN A 137 12.09 0.28 -10.13
N GLN A 138 12.48 0.66 -8.92
CA GLN A 138 11.79 0.21 -7.70
C GLN A 138 10.32 0.64 -7.66
N LEU A 139 9.95 1.73 -8.33
CA LEU A 139 8.55 2.18 -8.41
C LEU A 139 7.71 1.25 -9.29
N GLU A 140 8.28 0.70 -10.36
CA GLU A 140 7.61 -0.31 -11.19
C GLU A 140 7.46 -1.64 -10.43
N GLU A 141 8.45 -2.01 -9.64
CA GLU A 141 8.37 -3.18 -8.76
C GLU A 141 7.31 -2.98 -7.67
N LEU A 142 7.26 -1.79 -7.05
CA LEU A 142 6.21 -1.42 -6.11
C LEU A 142 4.83 -1.55 -6.74
N LYS A 143 4.63 -1.02 -7.95
CA LYS A 143 3.35 -1.10 -8.66
C LYS A 143 2.92 -2.56 -8.88
N LYS A 144 3.85 -3.43 -9.29
CA LYS A 144 3.59 -4.87 -9.39
C LYS A 144 3.21 -5.47 -8.04
N GLN A 145 3.95 -5.14 -7.00
CA GLN A 145 3.69 -5.63 -5.65
C GLN A 145 2.31 -5.19 -5.15
N LEU A 146 1.95 -3.92 -5.34
CA LEU A 146 0.63 -3.41 -4.96
C LEU A 146 -0.52 -4.13 -5.68
N THR A 147 -0.27 -4.60 -6.91
CA THR A 147 -1.26 -5.36 -7.68
C THR A 147 -1.32 -6.82 -7.26
N LEU A 148 -0.18 -7.48 -7.06
CA LEU A 148 -0.11 -8.93 -6.83
C LEU A 148 -0.34 -9.31 -5.37
N ASP A 149 0.12 -8.48 -4.44
CA ASP A 149 0.10 -8.78 -3.00
C ASP A 149 -1.08 -8.08 -2.29
N PHE A 150 -1.96 -7.38 -3.03
CA PHE A 150 -3.13 -6.73 -2.42
C PHE A 150 -3.98 -7.78 -1.69
N PRO A 151 -4.33 -7.54 -0.42
CA PRO A 151 -5.01 -8.53 0.41
C PRO A 151 -6.52 -8.60 0.09
N VAL A 152 -6.87 -9.08 -1.10
CA VAL A 152 -8.27 -9.20 -1.59
C VAL A 152 -9.15 -9.91 -0.58
N TYR A 153 -8.60 -10.93 0.10
CA TYR A 153 -9.29 -11.71 1.14
C TYR A 153 -9.70 -10.90 2.40
N LEU A 154 -9.20 -9.67 2.52
CA LEU A 154 -9.60 -8.73 3.58
C LEU A 154 -10.68 -7.74 3.13
N VAL A 155 -11.12 -7.80 1.88
CA VAL A 155 -12.21 -6.98 1.36
C VAL A 155 -13.44 -7.88 1.24
N GLU A 156 -14.49 -7.59 2.01
CA GLU A 156 -15.74 -8.33 1.90
C GLU A 156 -16.45 -7.91 0.61
N ASP A 157 -16.67 -8.87 -0.30
CA ASP A 157 -17.50 -8.69 -1.48
C ASP A 157 -18.94 -9.02 -1.11
N LEU A 158 -19.74 -8.00 -0.83
CA LEU A 158 -21.12 -8.20 -0.44
C LEU A 158 -22.07 -8.37 -1.64
N ASP A 159 -21.74 -7.78 -2.80
CA ASP A 159 -22.70 -7.74 -3.93
C ASP A 159 -22.04 -7.78 -5.32
N GLY A 160 -20.78 -8.15 -5.44
CA GLY A 160 -20.02 -7.98 -6.68
C GLY A 160 -19.88 -6.50 -7.08
N GLY A 161 -18.73 -6.05 -7.44
CA GLY A 161 -18.61 -4.65 -7.80
C GLY A 161 -17.19 -4.17 -8.04
N THR A 162 -17.08 -2.86 -8.24
CA THR A 162 -15.81 -2.20 -8.41
C THR A 162 -15.53 -1.28 -7.23
N TYR A 163 -14.48 -1.58 -6.48
CA TYR A 163 -13.97 -0.74 -5.40
C TYR A 163 -12.84 0.13 -5.92
N ARG A 164 -12.83 1.39 -5.51
CA ARG A 164 -11.83 2.38 -5.94
C ARG A 164 -11.40 3.24 -4.78
N CYS A 165 -10.12 3.59 -4.72
CA CYS A 165 -9.61 4.68 -3.90
C CYS A 165 -8.32 5.22 -4.49
N ASN A 166 -7.94 6.45 -4.12
CA ASN A 166 -6.63 7.00 -4.42
C ASN A 166 -5.83 7.05 -3.11
N LEU A 167 -4.66 6.42 -3.11
CA LEU A 167 -3.69 6.53 -2.04
C LEU A 167 -2.74 7.68 -2.32
N TYR A 168 -2.56 8.56 -1.34
CA TYR A 168 -1.58 9.65 -1.35
C TYR A 168 -0.56 9.37 -0.28
N PHE A 169 0.71 9.43 -0.62
CA PHE A 169 1.79 9.11 0.32
C PHE A 169 3.09 9.80 -0.08
N MET A 170 4.02 9.83 0.84
CA MET A 170 5.38 10.30 0.61
C MET A 170 6.34 9.13 0.69
N ILE A 171 7.39 9.18 -0.14
CA ILE A 171 8.58 8.34 0.03
C ILE A 171 9.63 9.25 0.66
N ASP A 172 10.04 8.93 1.90
CA ASP A 172 10.98 9.72 2.67
C ASP A 172 12.44 9.34 2.32
N VAL A 173 13.41 10.08 2.84
CA VAL A 173 14.85 9.86 2.60
C VAL A 173 15.36 8.51 3.09
N ASP A 174 14.61 7.81 3.92
CA ASP A 174 14.90 6.44 4.35
C ASP A 174 14.20 5.37 3.44
N GLY A 175 13.53 5.79 2.38
CA GLY A 175 12.75 4.93 1.48
C GLY A 175 11.39 4.51 2.03
N LYS A 176 11.02 4.93 3.26
CA LYS A 176 9.76 4.53 3.88
C LYS A 176 8.58 5.34 3.36
N PHE A 177 7.42 4.69 3.29
CA PHE A 177 6.16 5.37 3.00
C PHE A 177 5.67 6.08 4.26
N LYS A 178 5.40 7.36 4.10
CA LYS A 178 4.95 8.25 5.16
C LYS A 178 3.72 9.03 4.70
N ASN A 179 2.97 9.57 5.68
CA ASN A 179 1.82 10.43 5.44
C ASN A 179 0.80 9.79 4.47
N ILE A 180 0.57 8.48 4.64
CA ILE A 180 -0.34 7.72 3.79
C ILE A 180 -1.78 8.14 4.07
N LYS A 181 -2.48 8.64 3.05
CA LYS A 181 -3.90 9.05 3.09
C LYS A 181 -4.65 8.36 1.97
N TYR A 182 -5.94 8.16 2.16
CA TYR A 182 -6.85 7.69 1.11
C TYR A 182 -7.94 8.73 0.84
N LYS A 183 -8.32 8.89 -0.43
CA LYS A 183 -9.40 9.79 -0.88
C LYS A 183 -10.21 9.13 -1.98
N GLY A 184 -11.46 9.57 -2.15
CA GLY A 184 -12.34 9.09 -3.22
C GLY A 184 -12.61 7.60 -3.15
N ALA A 185 -12.60 7.03 -1.94
CA ALA A 185 -12.92 5.63 -1.74
C ALA A 185 -14.41 5.40 -2.00
N SER A 186 -14.74 4.40 -2.83
CA SER A 186 -16.12 3.96 -3.07
C SER A 186 -16.73 3.34 -1.81
N ASP A 187 -15.90 2.77 -0.97
CA ASP A 187 -16.24 2.22 0.34
C ASP A 187 -15.20 2.60 1.39
N THR A 188 -15.66 2.91 2.61
CA THR A 188 -14.79 3.37 3.70
C THR A 188 -13.83 2.29 4.16
N GLU A 189 -14.28 1.04 4.27
CA GLU A 189 -13.47 -0.09 4.68
C GLU A 189 -12.35 -0.35 3.67
N PHE A 190 -12.70 -0.36 2.37
CA PHE A 190 -11.74 -0.51 1.29
C PHE A 190 -10.65 0.56 1.34
N GLY A 191 -11.02 1.82 1.56
CA GLY A 191 -10.04 2.92 1.68
C GLY A 191 -9.06 2.71 2.83
N ILE A 192 -9.57 2.31 4.02
CA ILE A 192 -8.73 2.07 5.21
C ILE A 192 -7.83 0.86 4.98
N ILE A 193 -8.36 -0.26 4.46
CA ILE A 193 -7.58 -1.48 4.19
C ILE A 193 -6.48 -1.20 3.17
N SER A 194 -6.76 -0.42 2.11
CA SER A 194 -5.76 -0.03 1.11
C SER A 194 -4.62 0.78 1.73
N ALA A 195 -4.93 1.73 2.63
CA ALA A 195 -3.91 2.51 3.33
C ALA A 195 -3.09 1.63 4.30
N LEU A 196 -3.75 0.75 5.06
CA LEU A 196 -3.09 -0.19 5.97
C LEU A 196 -2.21 -1.19 5.21
N PHE A 197 -2.63 -1.61 4.01
CA PHE A 197 -1.81 -2.44 3.13
C PHE A 197 -0.53 -1.72 2.70
N LEU A 198 -0.61 -0.45 2.30
CA LEU A 198 0.57 0.32 1.93
C LEU A 198 1.52 0.50 3.14
N TYR A 199 0.99 0.70 4.35
CA TYR A 199 1.78 0.67 5.58
C TYR A 199 2.42 -0.70 5.85
N ALA A 200 1.74 -1.78 5.51
CA ALA A 200 2.30 -3.12 5.64
C ALA A 200 3.46 -3.36 4.65
N VAL A 201 3.36 -2.84 3.42
CA VAL A 201 4.45 -2.85 2.44
C VAL A 201 5.65 -2.05 2.95
N GLY A 202 5.41 -0.91 3.61
CA GLY A 202 6.37 -0.18 4.43
C GLY A 202 7.32 0.75 3.69
N GLY A 203 7.68 0.51 2.43
CA GLY A 203 8.59 1.36 1.67
C GLY A 203 9.30 0.67 0.51
N LEU A 204 10.22 1.38 -0.10
CA LEU A 204 11.19 0.87 -1.06
C LEU A 204 12.38 0.25 -0.34
N GLU A 205 13.14 -0.59 -1.02
CA GLU A 205 14.39 -1.15 -0.47
C GLU A 205 15.43 -0.06 -0.20
N LYS A 206 15.48 0.92 -1.10
CA LYS A 206 16.39 2.07 -1.03
C LYS A 206 15.60 3.36 -1.24
N PRO A 207 16.01 4.48 -0.63
CA PRO A 207 15.40 5.78 -0.90
C PRO A 207 15.53 6.13 -2.38
N LEU A 208 14.65 7.00 -2.87
CA LEU A 208 14.80 7.55 -4.22
C LEU A 208 16.05 8.45 -4.27
N ILE A 209 16.91 8.23 -5.27
CA ILE A 209 18.17 8.94 -5.42
C ILE A 209 18.12 9.84 -6.66
N TYR A 210 18.39 11.12 -6.46
CA TYR A 210 18.56 12.09 -7.54
C TYR A 210 19.82 12.92 -7.31
N ASN A 211 20.67 13.06 -8.32
CA ASN A 211 21.99 13.70 -8.21
C ASN A 211 22.79 13.16 -7.00
N LYS A 212 22.82 11.84 -6.82
CA LYS A 212 23.54 11.13 -5.73
C LYS A 212 23.06 11.47 -4.32
N LYS A 213 21.88 12.08 -4.18
CA LYS A 213 21.27 12.43 -2.89
C LYS A 213 19.89 11.80 -2.74
N PRO A 214 19.55 11.31 -1.54
CA PRO A 214 18.20 10.85 -1.28
C PRO A 214 17.21 12.03 -1.33
N ILE A 215 16.07 11.80 -1.93
CA ILE A 215 15.02 12.80 -2.09
C ILE A 215 13.71 12.35 -1.44
N VAL A 216 12.92 13.32 -0.99
CA VAL A 216 11.54 13.11 -0.54
C VAL A 216 10.60 13.45 -1.65
N GLN A 217 9.64 12.56 -1.93
CA GLN A 217 8.68 12.79 -3.01
C GLN A 217 7.26 12.34 -2.65
N ASN A 218 6.27 13.14 -3.05
CA ASN A 218 4.85 12.80 -2.93
C ASN A 218 4.40 11.95 -4.11
N PHE A 219 3.51 11.00 -3.84
CA PHE A 219 2.92 10.12 -4.85
C PHE A 219 1.41 10.00 -4.65
N ALA A 220 0.72 9.76 -5.75
CA ALA A 220 -0.67 9.33 -5.76
C ALA A 220 -0.79 8.02 -6.54
N GLN A 221 -1.42 7.00 -5.95
CA GLN A 221 -1.62 5.70 -6.56
C GLN A 221 -3.11 5.34 -6.53
N PRO A 222 -3.77 5.25 -7.69
CA PRO A 222 -5.12 4.71 -7.77
C PRO A 222 -5.10 3.20 -7.51
N ILE A 223 -6.02 2.74 -6.68
CA ILE A 223 -6.28 1.33 -6.43
C ILE A 223 -7.68 1.02 -6.95
N VAL A 224 -7.80 -0.01 -7.77
CA VAL A 224 -9.07 -0.49 -8.31
C VAL A 224 -9.13 -1.99 -8.14
N LEU A 225 -10.17 -2.47 -7.46
CA LEU A 225 -10.46 -3.88 -7.28
C LEU A 225 -11.82 -4.18 -7.93
N ARG A 226 -11.88 -5.21 -8.76
CA ARG A 226 -13.11 -5.69 -9.40
C ARG A 226 -13.34 -7.13 -9.00
N PHE A 227 -14.58 -7.43 -8.60
CA PHE A 227 -15.07 -8.79 -8.42
C PHE A 227 -15.93 -9.14 -9.65
N GLU A 228 -15.60 -10.26 -10.27
CA GLU A 228 -16.33 -10.84 -11.43
C GLU A 228 -17.29 -11.93 -10.98
#